data_e474eb45bb1f403418fba66b51246ef1
#
_entry.id   e474eb45bb1f403418fba66b51246ef1
#
_cell.length_a   1.000
_cell.length_b   1.000
_cell.length_c   1.000
_cell.angle_alpha   90.00
_cell.angle_beta   90.00
_cell.angle_gamma   90.00
#
_symmetry.space_group_name_H-M   'P 1'
#
loop_
_entity.id
_entity.type
_entity.pdbx_description
1 polymer ?
#
loop_
_entity_poly.entity_id
_entity_poly.type
_entity_poly.pdbx_seq_one_letter_code
_entity_poly.pdbx_strand_id
1 'polypeptide(L)'
;MTALLLAAILAPRPAAGAAAALGWRRLTSTVTVLSAATVLGCGAALSFTVGSQQYFVLGGLLRVDALCVTMLIVIGIVGTLATWASIGYIDAECADGHTDAGGARLYGALTPAFLAAMVVAVCANNIGVIWVAIEATTVITAFLVGHRRTRTALEATWKYVIICSVGIAIAFLGTVLLYFAARHAGASAALALNLDVLGAHAHTLDPAVSRLAGGLLLIGYGAKAGLAPFHTWLADAHSQAPAPVSALMSGVLLSVAMSVLIRITPIVGAAAGPTFLRAGLLTVGLVTLFVAALMLTVTGDVKRMLAYSSMENMGLIAIAAAAGTTLAIAALLLHVLAHGVGKTVLFLAGGQLQAAHGSTAIADITGVVQRSHLIGGSFAVGLIVLLGLPPFAMFASELALAHALADARLAWVLGAAMLLIAIAFAALVRNASRMLLGPAAAAAPPITAPTTVTAALLVGVAASIVLGVTAGPLTDLFSTAAGQLGALR
;
A
#
# COMPACT_ATOMS: atom_id res chain seq x y z
N MET A 1 -23.82 1.74 10.01
CA MET A 1 -22.80 2.10 9.01
C MET A 1 -22.19 3.47 9.24
N THR A 2 -22.96 4.58 9.28
CA THR A 2 -22.44 5.95 9.46
C THR A 2 -21.53 6.09 10.69
N ALA A 3 -21.96 5.59 11.86
CA ALA A 3 -21.16 5.68 13.10
C ALA A 3 -19.83 4.92 12.98
N LEU A 4 -19.80 3.74 12.37
CA LEU A 4 -18.58 2.96 12.15
C LEU A 4 -17.62 3.68 11.18
N LEU A 5 -18.14 4.25 10.08
CA LEU A 5 -17.33 5.01 9.15
C LEU A 5 -16.71 6.24 9.82
N LEU A 6 -17.51 7.00 10.56
CA LEU A 6 -17.01 8.18 11.27
C LEU A 6 -16.03 7.80 12.37
N ALA A 7 -16.24 6.69 13.08
CA ALA A 7 -15.29 6.18 14.06
C ALA A 7 -13.95 5.81 13.41
N ALA A 8 -13.96 5.13 12.26
CA ALA A 8 -12.73 4.81 11.52
C ALA A 8 -11.96 6.07 11.09
N ILE A 9 -12.69 7.09 10.58
CA ILE A 9 -12.09 8.35 10.12
C ILE A 9 -11.55 9.19 11.29
N LEU A 10 -12.26 9.21 12.41
CA LEU A 10 -11.93 10.07 13.53
C LEU A 10 -10.89 9.47 14.48
N ALA A 11 -10.83 8.14 14.63
CA ALA A 11 -9.99 7.48 15.62
C ALA A 11 -8.49 7.87 15.56
N PRO A 12 -7.81 8.00 14.39
CA PRO A 12 -6.40 8.36 14.36
C PRO A 12 -6.09 9.84 14.73
N ARG A 13 -7.07 10.74 14.62
CA ARG A 13 -6.85 12.19 14.82
C ARG A 13 -6.54 12.57 16.28
N PRO A 14 -7.31 12.09 17.30
CA PRO A 14 -6.96 12.32 18.70
C PRO A 14 -5.61 11.71 19.07
N ALA A 15 -5.25 10.56 18.49
CA ALA A 15 -3.94 9.94 18.69
C ALA A 15 -2.80 10.85 18.22
N ALA A 16 -2.94 11.47 17.03
CA ALA A 16 -1.99 12.43 16.50
C ALA A 16 -1.88 13.67 17.41
N GLY A 17 -3.02 14.23 17.82
CA GLY A 17 -3.08 15.40 18.73
C GLY A 17 -2.46 15.09 20.10
N ALA A 18 -2.76 13.93 20.68
CA ALA A 18 -2.20 13.51 21.96
C ALA A 18 -0.68 13.34 21.89
N ALA A 19 -0.15 12.70 20.84
CA ALA A 19 1.28 12.57 20.66
C ALA A 19 1.98 13.91 20.40
N ALA A 20 1.34 14.80 19.65
CA ALA A 20 1.84 16.15 19.42
C ALA A 20 1.89 16.98 20.72
N ALA A 21 0.93 16.83 21.60
CA ALA A 21 0.85 17.58 22.86
C ALA A 21 1.76 16.98 23.95
N LEU A 22 1.67 15.65 24.15
CA LEU A 22 2.28 14.96 25.29
C LEU A 22 3.64 14.33 24.98
N GLY A 23 4.06 14.31 23.71
CA GLY A 23 5.29 13.65 23.24
C GLY A 23 5.16 12.13 23.12
N TRP A 24 6.30 11.48 22.82
CA TRP A 24 6.39 10.03 22.74
C TRP A 24 6.40 9.42 24.14
N ARG A 25 5.33 8.73 24.49
CA ARG A 25 5.14 8.05 25.79
C ARG A 25 4.38 6.76 25.56
N ARG A 26 4.45 5.82 26.49
CA ARG A 26 3.69 4.57 26.42
C ARG A 26 2.19 4.80 26.24
N LEU A 27 1.62 5.82 26.90
CA LEU A 27 0.21 6.17 26.74
C LEU A 27 -0.10 6.59 25.30
N THR A 28 0.65 7.56 24.75
CA THR A 28 0.39 8.09 23.40
C THR A 28 0.63 7.05 22.32
N SER A 29 1.67 6.22 22.44
CA SER A 29 1.95 5.12 21.50
C SER A 29 0.86 4.03 21.58
N THR A 30 0.36 3.67 22.77
CA THR A 30 -0.76 2.74 22.93
C THR A 30 -2.05 3.29 22.33
N VAL A 31 -2.36 4.56 22.52
CA VAL A 31 -3.52 5.23 21.89
C VAL A 31 -3.40 5.17 20.36
N THR A 32 -2.19 5.31 19.80
CA THR A 32 -1.96 5.16 18.35
C THR A 32 -2.27 3.74 17.87
N VAL A 33 -1.83 2.70 18.60
CA VAL A 33 -2.17 1.30 18.27
C VAL A 33 -3.67 1.07 18.34
N LEU A 34 -4.33 1.53 19.41
CA LEU A 34 -5.77 1.40 19.57
C LEU A 34 -6.55 2.12 18.47
N SER A 35 -6.06 3.27 18.01
CA SER A 35 -6.68 3.99 16.90
C SER A 35 -6.63 3.18 15.58
N ALA A 36 -5.50 2.54 15.28
CA ALA A 36 -5.36 1.66 14.12
C ALA A 36 -6.23 0.40 14.26
N ALA A 37 -6.26 -0.21 15.45
CA ALA A 37 -7.13 -1.33 15.76
C ALA A 37 -8.62 -0.96 15.65
N THR A 38 -9.00 0.27 15.98
CA THR A 38 -10.37 0.79 15.76
C THR A 38 -10.70 0.85 14.28
N VAL A 39 -9.78 1.30 13.43
CA VAL A 39 -9.98 1.28 11.96
C VAL A 39 -10.21 -0.16 11.48
N LEU A 40 -9.41 -1.12 11.96
CA LEU A 40 -9.58 -2.54 11.64
C LEU A 40 -10.94 -3.05 12.10
N GLY A 41 -11.33 -2.81 13.36
CA GLY A 41 -12.61 -3.24 13.93
C GLY A 41 -13.80 -2.65 13.17
N CYS A 42 -13.73 -1.37 12.80
CA CYS A 42 -14.77 -0.73 11.99
C CYS A 42 -14.83 -1.34 10.57
N GLY A 43 -13.70 -1.58 9.92
CA GLY A 43 -13.64 -2.25 8.62
C GLY A 43 -14.23 -3.67 8.68
N ALA A 44 -13.84 -4.46 9.69
CA ALA A 44 -14.38 -5.80 9.92
C ALA A 44 -15.91 -5.77 10.20
N ALA A 45 -16.38 -4.84 11.05
CA ALA A 45 -17.82 -4.71 11.32
C ALA A 45 -18.61 -4.27 10.06
N LEU A 46 -18.05 -3.39 9.25
CA LEU A 46 -18.67 -2.95 7.99
C LEU A 46 -18.72 -4.07 6.94
N SER A 47 -17.77 -5.01 6.94
CA SER A 47 -17.75 -6.12 5.97
C SER A 47 -18.98 -7.04 6.11
N PHE A 48 -19.58 -7.16 7.30
CA PHE A 48 -20.80 -7.92 7.51
C PHE A 48 -22.07 -7.15 7.11
N THR A 49 -21.98 -5.85 6.88
CA THR A 49 -23.14 -4.99 6.64
C THR A 49 -23.15 -4.38 5.23
N VAL A 50 -21.99 -4.34 4.57
CA VAL A 50 -21.89 -3.81 3.21
C VAL A 50 -22.44 -4.85 2.22
N GLY A 51 -23.49 -4.45 1.48
CA GLY A 51 -24.10 -5.26 0.43
C GLY A 51 -23.75 -4.75 -0.96
N SER A 52 -24.56 -5.10 -1.95
CA SER A 52 -24.40 -4.65 -3.34
C SER A 52 -24.59 -3.14 -3.52
N GLN A 53 -25.31 -2.48 -2.61
CA GLN A 53 -25.54 -1.04 -2.68
C GLN A 53 -24.40 -0.24 -2.06
N GLN A 54 -24.20 0.96 -2.61
CA GLN A 54 -23.28 1.96 -2.06
C GLN A 54 -24.05 2.88 -1.11
N TYR A 55 -23.42 3.24 0.01
CA TYR A 55 -24.01 4.14 0.99
C TYR A 55 -23.23 5.46 1.04
N PHE A 56 -23.95 6.56 1.04
CA PHE A 56 -23.39 7.91 1.07
C PHE A 56 -23.68 8.58 2.40
N VAL A 57 -22.70 9.30 2.93
CA VAL A 57 -22.75 9.96 4.24
C VAL A 57 -22.31 11.41 4.08
N LEU A 58 -22.76 12.30 4.96
CA LEU A 58 -22.44 13.73 4.96
C LEU A 58 -22.73 14.42 3.62
N GLY A 59 -23.98 14.27 3.12
CA GLY A 59 -24.39 14.91 1.87
C GLY A 59 -23.67 14.37 0.63
N GLY A 60 -23.18 13.13 0.66
CA GLY A 60 -22.46 12.52 -0.46
C GLY A 60 -20.95 12.76 -0.45
N LEU A 61 -20.38 13.39 0.60
CA LEU A 61 -18.95 13.62 0.71
C LEU A 61 -18.16 12.32 0.98
N LEU A 62 -18.75 11.44 1.80
CA LEU A 62 -18.16 10.15 2.15
C LEU A 62 -18.99 9.00 1.59
N ARG A 63 -18.33 7.88 1.34
CA ARG A 63 -18.90 6.67 0.78
C ARG A 63 -18.48 5.44 1.56
N VAL A 64 -19.43 4.50 1.73
CA VAL A 64 -19.19 3.13 2.19
C VAL A 64 -19.57 2.20 1.05
N ASP A 65 -18.58 1.55 0.46
CA ASP A 65 -18.73 0.48 -0.52
C ASP A 65 -17.73 -0.64 -0.18
N ALA A 66 -17.85 -1.78 -0.84
CA ALA A 66 -17.02 -2.94 -0.54
C ALA A 66 -15.51 -2.70 -0.78
N LEU A 67 -15.14 -1.84 -1.75
CA LEU A 67 -13.76 -1.43 -1.96
C LEU A 67 -13.25 -0.57 -0.78
N CYS A 68 -14.04 0.40 -0.31
CA CYS A 68 -13.71 1.20 0.87
C CYS A 68 -13.50 0.30 2.10
N VAL A 69 -14.42 -0.64 2.35
CA VAL A 69 -14.35 -1.58 3.48
C VAL A 69 -13.12 -2.47 3.38
N THR A 70 -12.80 -3.00 2.20
CA THR A 70 -11.57 -3.77 1.95
C THR A 70 -10.33 -2.95 2.31
N MET A 71 -10.26 -1.70 1.83
CA MET A 71 -9.12 -0.84 2.11
C MET A 71 -9.02 -0.45 3.59
N LEU A 72 -10.15 -0.27 4.30
CA LEU A 72 -10.15 -0.06 5.76
C LEU A 72 -9.57 -1.27 6.51
N ILE A 73 -9.88 -2.50 6.08
CA ILE A 73 -9.31 -3.72 6.64
C ILE A 73 -7.78 -3.75 6.41
N VAL A 74 -7.32 -3.45 5.19
CA VAL A 74 -5.88 -3.40 4.86
C VAL A 74 -5.17 -2.34 5.70
N ILE A 75 -5.70 -1.11 5.75
CA ILE A 75 -5.14 -0.01 6.56
C ILE A 75 -5.11 -0.40 8.04
N GLY A 76 -6.19 -1.02 8.52
CA GLY A 76 -6.34 -1.41 9.92
C GLY A 76 -5.36 -2.51 10.34
N ILE A 77 -5.20 -3.58 9.55
CA ILE A 77 -4.27 -4.68 9.86
C ILE A 77 -2.82 -4.16 9.84
N VAL A 78 -2.40 -3.58 8.73
CA VAL A 78 -1.03 -3.09 8.55
C VAL A 78 -0.75 -1.96 9.55
N GLY A 79 -1.72 -1.04 9.74
CA GLY A 79 -1.63 0.05 10.71
C GLY A 79 -1.43 -0.44 12.13
N THR A 80 -2.20 -1.45 12.55
CA THR A 80 -2.09 -2.03 13.91
C THR A 80 -0.72 -2.68 14.10
N LEU A 81 -0.28 -3.52 13.16
CA LEU A 81 1.02 -4.20 13.27
C LEU A 81 2.18 -3.21 13.27
N ALA A 82 2.16 -2.24 12.36
CA ALA A 82 3.23 -1.24 12.24
C ALA A 82 3.30 -0.32 13.45
N THR A 83 2.15 0.18 13.95
CA THR A 83 2.13 1.05 15.12
C THR A 83 2.48 0.31 16.40
N TRP A 84 2.10 -0.97 16.53
CA TRP A 84 2.50 -1.80 17.67
C TRP A 84 4.01 -2.03 17.69
N ALA A 85 4.60 -2.41 16.55
CA ALA A 85 6.04 -2.54 16.42
C ALA A 85 6.78 -1.21 16.65
N SER A 86 6.18 -0.07 16.29
CA SER A 86 6.75 1.26 16.49
C SER A 86 7.11 1.54 17.95
N ILE A 87 6.38 0.98 18.91
CA ILE A 87 6.63 1.23 20.35
C ILE A 87 8.08 0.85 20.69
N GLY A 88 8.45 -0.42 20.50
CA GLY A 88 9.80 -0.85 20.81
C GLY A 88 10.85 -0.39 19.79
N TYR A 89 10.44 -0.17 18.54
CA TYR A 89 11.35 0.34 17.51
C TYR A 89 11.85 1.76 17.84
N ILE A 90 10.96 2.69 18.17
CA ILE A 90 11.33 4.08 18.50
C ILE A 90 12.02 4.18 19.86
N ASP A 91 11.59 3.35 20.85
CA ASP A 91 12.29 3.29 22.14
C ASP A 91 13.76 2.86 21.97
N ALA A 92 14.02 1.89 21.08
CA ALA A 92 15.39 1.46 20.74
C ALA A 92 16.16 2.56 19.98
N GLU A 93 15.55 3.23 18.98
CA GLU A 93 16.16 4.36 18.25
C GLU A 93 16.54 5.52 19.20
N CYS A 94 15.74 5.77 20.24
CA CYS A 94 16.05 6.76 21.28
C CYS A 94 17.21 6.30 22.18
N ALA A 95 17.23 5.02 22.58
CA ALA A 95 18.29 4.46 23.42
C ALA A 95 19.65 4.43 22.69
N ASP A 96 19.64 4.14 21.38
CA ASP A 96 20.83 4.12 20.52
C ASP A 96 21.27 5.53 20.06
N GLY A 97 20.55 6.58 20.43
CA GLY A 97 20.85 7.97 20.06
C GLY A 97 20.58 8.32 18.59
N HIS A 98 19.87 7.46 17.86
CA HIS A 98 19.50 7.71 16.46
C HIS A 98 18.38 8.75 16.31
N THR A 99 17.57 8.95 17.36
CA THR A 99 16.55 10.00 17.43
C THR A 99 16.49 10.63 18.82
N ASP A 100 16.11 11.90 18.88
CA ASP A 100 15.89 12.64 20.14
C ASP A 100 14.40 12.64 20.52
N ALA A 101 14.08 13.19 21.69
CA ALA A 101 12.71 13.32 22.18
C ALA A 101 11.81 14.12 21.22
N GLY A 102 12.37 15.11 20.52
CA GLY A 102 11.67 15.90 19.51
C GLY A 102 11.33 15.09 18.27
N GLY A 103 12.29 14.29 17.78
CA GLY A 103 12.10 13.36 16.65
C GLY A 103 11.08 12.27 16.98
N ALA A 104 11.15 11.67 18.17
CA ALA A 104 10.19 10.68 18.63
C ALA A 104 8.78 11.26 18.77
N ARG A 105 8.64 12.51 19.31
CA ARG A 105 7.37 13.22 19.36
C ARG A 105 6.79 13.45 17.97
N LEU A 106 7.61 13.93 17.03
CA LEU A 106 7.19 14.16 15.65
C LEU A 106 6.73 12.86 14.98
N TYR A 107 7.50 11.76 15.13
CA TYR A 107 7.12 10.44 14.65
C TYR A 107 5.77 10.00 15.21
N GLY A 108 5.58 10.13 16.53
CA GLY A 108 4.35 9.76 17.23
C GLY A 108 3.13 10.55 16.78
N ALA A 109 3.28 11.82 16.40
CA ALA A 109 2.19 12.64 15.86
C ALA A 109 1.90 12.34 14.38
N LEU A 110 2.94 12.17 13.57
CA LEU A 110 2.80 12.00 12.13
C LEU A 110 2.30 10.61 11.73
N THR A 111 2.65 9.57 12.47
CA THR A 111 2.21 8.20 12.14
C THR A 111 0.69 8.03 12.17
N PRO A 112 -0.05 8.41 13.22
CA PRO A 112 -1.52 8.38 13.21
C PRO A 112 -2.13 9.43 12.26
N ALA A 113 -1.49 10.59 12.02
CA ALA A 113 -1.93 11.54 11.01
C ALA A 113 -1.84 10.93 9.58
N PHE A 114 -0.82 10.14 9.31
CA PHE A 114 -0.68 9.39 8.06
C PHE A 114 -1.80 8.35 7.89
N LEU A 115 -2.12 7.60 8.95
CA LEU A 115 -3.28 6.69 8.94
C LEU A 115 -4.58 7.45 8.68
N ALA A 116 -4.81 8.59 9.35
CA ALA A 116 -5.99 9.42 9.13
C ALA A 116 -6.14 9.86 7.68
N ALA A 117 -5.06 10.31 7.04
CA ALA A 117 -5.06 10.75 5.64
C ALA A 117 -5.40 9.57 4.70
N MET A 118 -4.84 8.38 4.92
CA MET A 118 -5.16 7.19 4.13
C MET A 118 -6.62 6.75 4.30
N VAL A 119 -7.16 6.75 5.52
CA VAL A 119 -8.57 6.43 5.79
C VAL A 119 -9.50 7.44 5.08
N VAL A 120 -9.20 8.75 5.14
CA VAL A 120 -9.98 9.76 4.41
C VAL A 120 -9.93 9.50 2.90
N ALA A 121 -8.75 9.21 2.34
CA ALA A 121 -8.60 8.95 0.90
C ALA A 121 -9.47 7.81 0.39
N VAL A 122 -9.62 6.71 1.16
CA VAL A 122 -10.42 5.54 0.73
C VAL A 122 -11.91 5.69 1.01
N CYS A 123 -12.29 6.52 2.00
CA CYS A 123 -13.70 6.75 2.37
C CYS A 123 -14.33 7.95 1.64
N ALA A 124 -13.56 8.83 1.04
CA ALA A 124 -14.10 9.98 0.33
C ALA A 124 -14.80 9.55 -0.97
N ASN A 125 -15.95 10.20 -1.25
CA ASN A 125 -16.69 10.08 -2.51
C ASN A 125 -16.30 11.18 -3.51
N ASN A 126 -15.62 12.22 -3.06
CA ASN A 126 -15.23 13.36 -3.88
C ASN A 126 -13.75 13.25 -4.27
N ILE A 127 -13.46 13.24 -5.59
CA ILE A 127 -12.09 13.05 -6.10
C ILE A 127 -11.16 14.20 -5.69
N GLY A 128 -11.67 15.41 -5.47
CA GLY A 128 -10.89 16.53 -4.95
C GLY A 128 -10.46 16.28 -3.50
N VAL A 129 -11.35 15.74 -2.64
CA VAL A 129 -11.03 15.34 -1.26
C VAL A 129 -10.02 14.18 -1.25
N ILE A 130 -10.19 13.21 -2.16
CA ILE A 130 -9.22 12.11 -2.35
C ILE A 130 -7.85 12.69 -2.69
N TRP A 131 -7.79 13.64 -3.63
CA TRP A 131 -6.55 14.29 -4.03
C TRP A 131 -5.85 14.98 -2.86
N VAL A 132 -6.58 15.80 -2.07
CA VAL A 132 -6.05 16.47 -0.87
C VAL A 132 -5.52 15.43 0.14
N ALA A 133 -6.28 14.38 0.39
CA ALA A 133 -5.91 13.35 1.35
C ALA A 133 -4.64 12.60 0.93
N ILE A 134 -4.48 12.28 -0.36
CA ILE A 134 -3.28 11.63 -0.89
C ILE A 134 -2.07 12.57 -0.86
N GLU A 135 -2.23 13.87 -1.18
CA GLU A 135 -1.14 14.84 -1.04
C GLU A 135 -0.76 15.04 0.43
N ALA A 136 -1.71 15.07 1.33
CA ALA A 136 -1.42 15.09 2.77
C ALA A 136 -0.55 13.90 3.20
N THR A 137 -0.76 12.70 2.61
CA THR A 137 0.15 11.57 2.87
C THR A 137 1.58 11.86 2.42
N THR A 138 1.78 12.58 1.29
CA THR A 138 3.13 12.94 0.79
C THR A 138 3.87 13.83 1.78
N VAL A 139 3.20 14.90 2.21
CA VAL A 139 3.79 15.86 3.16
C VAL A 139 4.13 15.16 4.48
N ILE A 140 3.21 14.37 5.03
CA ILE A 140 3.40 13.67 6.30
C ILE A 140 4.55 12.67 6.20
N THR A 141 4.57 11.83 5.16
CA THR A 141 5.58 10.78 5.01
C THR A 141 6.96 11.34 4.62
N ALA A 142 7.05 12.53 4.05
CA ALA A 142 8.33 13.20 3.82
C ALA A 142 9.12 13.37 5.13
N PHE A 143 8.46 13.85 6.19
CA PHE A 143 9.09 13.97 7.51
C PHE A 143 9.38 12.59 8.14
N LEU A 144 8.57 11.58 7.87
CA LEU A 144 8.80 10.23 8.38
C LEU A 144 9.96 9.54 7.66
N VAL A 145 10.15 9.75 6.35
CA VAL A 145 11.30 9.26 5.58
C VAL A 145 12.58 9.93 6.07
N GLY A 146 12.53 11.24 6.30
CA GLY A 146 13.66 12.03 6.82
C GLY A 146 13.90 11.92 8.32
N HIS A 147 13.28 10.96 9.02
CA HIS A 147 13.28 10.84 10.48
C HIS A 147 14.69 10.88 11.10
N ARG A 148 15.63 10.12 10.56
CA ARG A 148 17.02 10.04 11.06
C ARG A 148 17.89 11.27 10.74
N ARG A 149 17.42 12.19 9.90
CA ARG A 149 18.11 13.45 9.50
C ARG A 149 19.53 13.28 8.96
N THR A 150 19.88 12.10 8.45
CA THR A 150 21.16 11.87 7.77
C THR A 150 21.13 12.50 6.36
N ARG A 151 22.33 12.73 5.76
CA ARG A 151 22.41 13.26 4.38
C ARG A 151 21.66 12.37 3.39
N THR A 152 21.80 11.06 3.52
CA THR A 152 21.10 10.07 2.67
C THR A 152 19.59 10.08 2.89
N ALA A 153 19.11 10.24 4.14
CA ALA A 153 17.69 10.36 4.44
C ALA A 153 17.10 11.66 3.89
N LEU A 154 17.84 12.78 3.95
CA LEU A 154 17.41 14.05 3.35
C LEU A 154 17.35 13.97 1.82
N GLU A 155 18.33 13.35 1.18
CA GLU A 155 18.32 13.11 -0.27
C GLU A 155 17.11 12.26 -0.68
N ALA A 156 16.86 11.16 0.02
CA ALA A 156 15.69 10.30 -0.23
C ALA A 156 14.38 11.06 -0.05
N THR A 157 14.30 11.92 0.99
CA THR A 157 13.14 12.78 1.26
C THR A 157 12.88 13.74 0.11
N TRP A 158 13.90 14.43 -0.38
CA TRP A 158 13.76 15.35 -1.51
C TRP A 158 13.33 14.65 -2.79
N LYS A 159 13.94 13.52 -3.14
CA LYS A 159 13.51 12.71 -4.29
C LYS A 159 12.05 12.28 -4.16
N TYR A 160 11.65 11.82 -2.96
CA TYR A 160 10.28 11.44 -2.68
C TYR A 160 9.31 12.60 -2.85
N VAL A 161 9.58 13.75 -2.22
CA VAL A 161 8.71 14.93 -2.30
C VAL A 161 8.58 15.40 -3.74
N ILE A 162 9.69 15.63 -4.44
CA ILE A 162 9.67 16.17 -5.80
C ILE A 162 8.88 15.25 -6.74
N ILE A 163 9.17 13.95 -6.76
CA ILE A 163 8.53 13.03 -7.69
C ILE A 163 7.05 12.84 -7.36
N CYS A 164 6.72 12.64 -6.08
CA CYS A 164 5.33 12.43 -5.67
C CYS A 164 4.49 13.70 -5.82
N SER A 165 4.97 14.88 -5.41
CA SER A 165 4.19 16.12 -5.53
C SER A 165 4.02 16.55 -6.99
N VAL A 166 5.02 16.38 -7.84
CA VAL A 166 4.85 16.59 -9.30
C VAL A 166 3.81 15.62 -9.86
N GLY A 167 3.88 14.33 -9.48
CA GLY A 167 2.87 13.35 -9.86
C GLY A 167 1.46 13.77 -9.44
N ILE A 168 1.29 14.13 -8.17
CA ILE A 168 -0.02 14.56 -7.63
C ILE A 168 -0.48 15.90 -8.24
N ALA A 169 0.41 16.81 -8.61
CA ALA A 169 0.03 18.01 -9.35
C ALA A 169 -0.50 17.66 -10.75
N ILE A 170 0.07 16.66 -11.43
CA ILE A 170 -0.47 16.14 -12.70
C ILE A 170 -1.85 15.51 -12.48
N ALA A 171 -2.05 14.75 -11.39
CA ALA A 171 -3.36 14.21 -11.04
C ALA A 171 -4.40 15.31 -10.72
N PHE A 172 -3.96 16.43 -10.14
CA PHE A 172 -4.84 17.59 -9.93
C PHE A 172 -5.37 18.15 -11.24
N LEU A 173 -4.51 18.32 -12.24
CA LEU A 173 -4.95 18.76 -13.57
C LEU A 173 -5.97 17.77 -14.17
N GLY A 174 -5.74 16.46 -14.05
CA GLY A 174 -6.71 15.44 -14.45
C GLY A 174 -8.05 15.57 -13.70
N THR A 175 -8.00 15.87 -12.40
CA THR A 175 -9.19 16.12 -11.57
C THR A 175 -9.97 17.36 -12.05
N VAL A 176 -9.27 18.45 -12.39
CA VAL A 176 -9.87 19.68 -12.93
C VAL A 176 -10.54 19.41 -14.28
N LEU A 177 -9.93 18.61 -15.14
CA LEU A 177 -10.51 18.22 -16.43
C LEU A 177 -11.76 17.36 -16.26
N LEU A 178 -11.79 16.43 -15.30
CA LEU A 178 -13.03 15.69 -14.98
C LEU A 178 -14.12 16.60 -14.45
N TYR A 179 -13.79 17.57 -13.60
CA TYR A 179 -14.75 18.61 -13.17
C TYR A 179 -15.32 19.36 -14.37
N PHE A 180 -14.47 19.82 -15.27
CA PHE A 180 -14.88 20.51 -16.48
C PHE A 180 -15.82 19.65 -17.32
N ALA A 181 -15.46 18.39 -17.59
CA ALA A 181 -16.30 17.46 -18.35
C ALA A 181 -17.67 17.24 -17.68
N ALA A 182 -17.69 17.00 -16.35
CA ALA A 182 -18.91 16.81 -15.60
C ALA A 182 -19.82 18.05 -15.63
N ARG A 183 -19.25 19.25 -15.51
CA ARG A 183 -20.01 20.52 -15.60
C ARG A 183 -20.67 20.69 -16.96
N HIS A 184 -19.99 20.37 -18.05
CA HIS A 184 -20.54 20.43 -19.41
C HIS A 184 -21.55 19.32 -19.68
N ALA A 185 -21.48 18.21 -18.97
CA ALA A 185 -22.46 17.14 -19.00
C ALA A 185 -23.73 17.43 -18.13
N GLY A 186 -23.81 18.62 -17.48
CA GLY A 186 -24.97 19.04 -16.70
C GLY A 186 -24.91 18.77 -15.20
N ALA A 187 -23.79 18.23 -14.68
CA ALA A 187 -23.64 18.04 -13.24
C ALA A 187 -23.60 19.39 -12.48
N SER A 188 -24.19 19.44 -11.29
CA SER A 188 -24.14 20.63 -10.45
C SER A 188 -22.72 20.94 -9.99
N ALA A 189 -22.35 22.23 -9.83
CA ALA A 189 -21.00 22.63 -9.43
C ALA A 189 -20.56 22.02 -8.08
N ALA A 190 -21.49 21.89 -7.14
CA ALA A 190 -21.21 21.36 -5.82
C ALA A 190 -20.90 19.86 -5.81
N LEU A 191 -21.40 19.09 -6.78
CA LEU A 191 -21.32 17.63 -6.80
C LEU A 191 -20.51 17.06 -7.98
N ALA A 192 -20.04 17.92 -8.90
CA ALA A 192 -19.38 17.50 -10.14
C ALA A 192 -18.08 16.68 -9.94
N LEU A 193 -17.47 16.75 -8.76
CA LEU A 193 -16.30 15.94 -8.39
C LEU A 193 -16.68 14.68 -7.58
N ASN A 194 -17.94 14.44 -7.29
CA ASN A 194 -18.36 13.22 -6.61
C ASN A 194 -18.33 12.05 -7.58
N LEU A 195 -17.75 10.93 -7.15
CA LEU A 195 -17.54 9.75 -8.00
C LEU A 195 -18.86 9.09 -8.44
N ASP A 196 -19.91 9.11 -7.61
CA ASP A 196 -21.25 8.67 -7.97
C ASP A 196 -21.87 9.54 -9.07
N VAL A 197 -21.72 10.87 -8.97
CA VAL A 197 -22.19 11.83 -9.98
C VAL A 197 -21.38 11.69 -11.27
N LEU A 198 -20.06 11.57 -11.19
CA LEU A 198 -19.20 11.29 -12.35
C LEU A 198 -19.60 9.97 -13.04
N GLY A 199 -19.89 8.92 -12.26
CA GLY A 199 -20.39 7.65 -12.76
C GLY A 199 -21.75 7.77 -13.46
N ALA A 200 -22.69 8.49 -12.84
CA ALA A 200 -24.03 8.72 -13.41
C ALA A 200 -24.00 9.50 -14.74
N HIS A 201 -23.04 10.40 -14.92
CA HIS A 201 -22.86 11.19 -16.14
C HIS A 201 -21.83 10.58 -17.11
N ALA A 202 -21.23 9.43 -16.79
CA ALA A 202 -20.07 8.91 -17.51
C ALA A 202 -20.28 8.83 -19.04
N HIS A 203 -21.45 8.38 -19.49
CA HIS A 203 -21.77 8.26 -20.93
C HIS A 203 -22.00 9.62 -21.63
N THR A 204 -22.17 10.71 -20.90
CA THR A 204 -22.38 12.07 -21.43
C THR A 204 -21.16 12.96 -21.30
N LEU A 205 -20.11 12.49 -20.62
CA LEU A 205 -18.83 13.21 -20.54
C LEU A 205 -18.17 13.28 -21.92
N ASP A 206 -17.51 14.42 -22.21
CA ASP A 206 -16.71 14.54 -23.44
C ASP A 206 -15.60 13.48 -23.50
N PRO A 207 -15.56 12.63 -24.55
CA PRO A 207 -14.60 11.54 -24.65
C PRO A 207 -13.13 11.99 -24.71
N ALA A 208 -12.84 13.13 -25.39
CA ALA A 208 -11.48 13.62 -25.54
C ALA A 208 -10.94 14.17 -24.23
N VAL A 209 -11.74 14.99 -23.54
CA VAL A 209 -11.41 15.53 -22.21
C VAL A 209 -11.26 14.40 -21.20
N SER A 210 -12.15 13.40 -21.22
CA SER A 210 -12.11 12.26 -20.32
C SER A 210 -10.88 11.37 -20.54
N ARG A 211 -10.43 11.18 -21.80
CA ARG A 211 -9.17 10.48 -22.12
C ARG A 211 -7.97 11.22 -21.56
N LEU A 212 -7.89 12.54 -21.81
CA LEU A 212 -6.79 13.35 -21.30
C LEU A 212 -6.76 13.33 -19.77
N ALA A 213 -7.91 13.54 -19.14
CA ALA A 213 -8.04 13.46 -17.68
C ALA A 213 -7.61 12.08 -17.13
N GLY A 214 -8.10 11.00 -17.74
CA GLY A 214 -7.74 9.64 -17.35
C GLY A 214 -6.23 9.35 -17.48
N GLY A 215 -5.60 9.84 -18.54
CA GLY A 215 -4.15 9.73 -18.73
C GLY A 215 -3.35 10.47 -17.67
N LEU A 216 -3.75 11.71 -17.34
CA LEU A 216 -3.12 12.52 -16.30
C LEU A 216 -3.30 11.90 -14.91
N LEU A 217 -4.48 11.34 -14.62
CA LEU A 217 -4.75 10.64 -13.37
C LEU A 217 -3.96 9.34 -13.26
N LEU A 218 -3.82 8.58 -14.36
CA LEU A 218 -2.99 7.38 -14.41
C LEU A 218 -1.52 7.70 -14.12
N ILE A 219 -0.96 8.74 -14.74
CA ILE A 219 0.40 9.19 -14.50
C ILE A 219 0.56 9.65 -13.05
N GLY A 220 -0.33 10.50 -12.57
CA GLY A 220 -0.21 11.13 -11.27
C GLY A 220 -0.38 10.16 -10.10
N TYR A 221 -1.48 9.41 -10.05
CA TYR A 221 -1.67 8.39 -9.02
C TYR A 221 -0.77 7.17 -9.22
N GLY A 222 -0.40 6.87 -10.48
CA GLY A 222 0.60 5.86 -10.80
C GLY A 222 1.97 6.18 -10.22
N ALA A 223 2.42 7.45 -10.30
CA ALA A 223 3.64 7.91 -9.63
C ALA A 223 3.58 7.65 -8.11
N LYS A 224 2.44 7.93 -7.47
CA LYS A 224 2.23 7.69 -6.04
C LYS A 224 2.12 6.20 -5.71
N ALA A 225 1.60 5.38 -6.62
CA ALA A 225 1.57 3.91 -6.49
C ALA A 225 2.93 3.25 -6.77
N GLY A 226 3.97 4.01 -7.11
CA GLY A 226 5.29 3.47 -7.42
C GLY A 226 5.39 2.82 -8.79
N LEU A 227 4.51 3.17 -9.73
CA LEU A 227 4.53 2.65 -11.09
C LEU A 227 5.60 3.37 -11.95
N ALA A 228 6.23 2.63 -12.85
CA ALA A 228 7.17 3.21 -13.80
C ALA A 228 6.42 4.16 -14.79
N PRO A 229 7.07 5.26 -15.22
CA PRO A 229 8.47 5.63 -15.01
C PRO A 229 8.76 6.41 -13.72
N PHE A 230 7.77 6.79 -12.93
CA PHE A 230 7.93 7.68 -11.76
C PHE A 230 8.20 6.93 -10.43
N HIS A 231 8.81 5.76 -10.49
CA HIS A 231 9.05 4.83 -9.37
C HIS A 231 10.33 5.11 -8.57
N THR A 232 11.24 5.95 -9.06
CA THR A 232 12.63 6.04 -8.55
C THR A 232 12.72 6.48 -7.08
N TRP A 233 11.73 7.18 -6.57
CA TRP A 233 11.62 7.55 -5.16
C TRP A 233 11.45 6.36 -4.22
N LEU A 234 10.86 5.25 -4.73
CA LEU A 234 10.37 4.15 -3.89
C LEU A 234 11.50 3.46 -3.12
N ALA A 235 12.55 3.06 -3.84
CA ALA A 235 13.68 2.35 -3.24
C ALA A 235 14.46 3.24 -2.25
N ASP A 236 14.65 4.51 -2.57
CA ASP A 236 15.36 5.46 -1.73
C ASP A 236 14.56 5.77 -0.45
N ALA A 237 13.26 6.07 -0.59
CA ALA A 237 12.39 6.36 0.56
C ALA A 237 12.30 5.16 1.51
N HIS A 238 12.10 3.94 0.99
CA HIS A 238 12.01 2.74 1.83
C HIS A 238 13.33 2.38 2.51
N SER A 239 14.46 2.62 1.85
CA SER A 239 15.78 2.32 2.44
C SER A 239 16.07 3.22 3.66
N GLN A 240 15.60 4.46 3.66
CA GLN A 240 15.89 5.47 4.69
C GLN A 240 14.80 5.57 5.77
N ALA A 241 13.53 5.34 5.45
CA ALA A 241 12.44 5.41 6.40
C ALA A 241 12.61 4.40 7.55
N PRO A 242 12.11 4.71 8.77
CA PRO A 242 11.94 3.72 9.83
C PRO A 242 11.18 2.49 9.35
N ALA A 243 11.55 1.29 9.81
CA ALA A 243 10.96 0.04 9.33
C ALA A 243 9.42 -0.01 9.43
N PRO A 244 8.77 0.45 10.53
CA PRO A 244 7.31 0.50 10.60
C PRO A 244 6.68 1.48 9.59
N VAL A 245 7.38 2.59 9.27
CA VAL A 245 6.93 3.53 8.23
C VAL A 245 7.03 2.89 6.84
N SER A 246 8.12 2.18 6.56
CA SER A 246 8.27 1.43 5.31
C SER A 246 7.18 0.36 5.16
N ALA A 247 6.78 -0.31 6.25
CA ALA A 247 5.67 -1.24 6.27
C ALA A 247 4.33 -0.56 5.88
N LEU A 248 4.03 0.61 6.45
CA LEU A 248 2.84 1.40 6.11
C LEU A 248 2.87 1.91 4.66
N MET A 249 4.01 2.42 4.21
CA MET A 249 4.15 2.95 2.84
C MET A 249 3.99 1.83 1.81
N SER A 250 4.71 0.73 1.98
CA SER A 250 4.67 -0.41 1.05
C SER A 250 3.36 -1.19 1.14
N GLY A 251 2.93 -1.51 2.35
CA GLY A 251 1.76 -2.38 2.58
C GLY A 251 0.42 -1.69 2.31
N VAL A 252 0.35 -0.35 2.41
CA VAL A 252 -0.93 0.37 2.33
C VAL A 252 -0.89 1.55 1.36
N LEU A 253 0.06 2.48 1.47
CA LEU A 253 0.02 3.74 0.72
C LEU A 253 -0.06 3.53 -0.80
N LEU A 254 0.74 2.60 -1.33
CA LEU A 254 0.74 2.28 -2.76
C LEU A 254 -0.64 1.78 -3.21
N SER A 255 -1.25 0.91 -2.41
CA SER A 255 -2.59 0.36 -2.68
C SER A 255 -3.70 1.39 -2.53
N VAL A 256 -3.57 2.38 -1.63
CA VAL A 256 -4.49 3.52 -1.54
C VAL A 256 -4.46 4.34 -2.83
N ALA A 257 -3.29 4.63 -3.38
CA ALA A 257 -3.18 5.31 -4.67
C ALA A 257 -3.77 4.48 -5.82
N MET A 258 -3.52 3.16 -5.85
CA MET A 258 -4.14 2.25 -6.84
C MET A 258 -5.65 2.19 -6.71
N SER A 259 -6.23 2.27 -5.52
CA SER A 259 -7.67 2.25 -5.31
C SER A 259 -8.40 3.42 -6.02
N VAL A 260 -7.72 4.56 -6.16
CA VAL A 260 -8.24 5.71 -6.93
C VAL A 260 -8.29 5.38 -8.42
N LEU A 261 -7.25 4.79 -8.97
CA LEU A 261 -7.21 4.38 -10.38
C LEU A 261 -8.27 3.32 -10.68
N ILE A 262 -8.48 2.36 -9.76
CA ILE A 262 -9.52 1.34 -9.88
C ILE A 262 -10.91 1.99 -9.94
N ARG A 263 -11.18 3.06 -9.17
CA ARG A 263 -12.46 3.78 -9.16
C ARG A 263 -12.69 4.63 -10.42
N ILE A 264 -11.62 5.22 -10.96
CA ILE A 264 -11.71 6.13 -12.12
C ILE A 264 -11.80 5.35 -13.44
N THR A 265 -11.17 4.17 -13.51
CA THR A 265 -11.10 3.37 -14.74
C THR A 265 -12.46 3.07 -15.35
N PRO A 266 -13.50 2.61 -14.61
CA PRO A 266 -14.83 2.39 -15.20
C PRO A 266 -15.50 3.69 -15.67
N ILE A 267 -15.34 4.81 -14.96
CA ILE A 267 -15.93 6.11 -15.31
C ILE A 267 -15.35 6.60 -16.64
N VAL A 268 -14.02 6.63 -16.76
CA VAL A 268 -13.36 7.04 -18.01
C VAL A 268 -13.61 6.03 -19.13
N GLY A 269 -13.71 4.73 -18.79
CA GLY A 269 -14.03 3.68 -19.74
C GLY A 269 -15.42 3.84 -20.35
N ALA A 270 -16.43 4.23 -19.57
CA ALA A 270 -17.77 4.52 -20.04
C ALA A 270 -17.83 5.81 -20.89
N ALA A 271 -17.04 6.83 -20.53
CA ALA A 271 -16.98 8.11 -21.26
C ALA A 271 -16.25 7.99 -22.61
N ALA A 272 -15.11 7.32 -22.65
CA ALA A 272 -14.14 7.41 -23.74
C ALA A 272 -13.79 6.06 -24.40
N GLY A 273 -14.49 5.01 -23.98
CA GLY A 273 -14.19 3.62 -24.35
C GLY A 273 -13.16 2.97 -23.43
N PRO A 274 -13.29 1.66 -23.17
CA PRO A 274 -12.48 0.98 -22.17
C PRO A 274 -11.02 0.77 -22.60
N THR A 275 -10.72 0.87 -23.91
CA THR A 275 -9.42 0.47 -24.47
C THR A 275 -8.29 1.39 -24.01
N PHE A 276 -8.53 2.70 -23.87
CA PHE A 276 -7.48 3.67 -23.59
C PHE A 276 -6.81 3.44 -22.21
N LEU A 277 -7.59 3.46 -21.12
CA LEU A 277 -7.03 3.25 -19.78
C LEU A 277 -6.58 1.81 -19.57
N ARG A 278 -7.28 0.83 -20.18
CA ARG A 278 -6.84 -0.56 -20.16
C ARG A 278 -5.44 -0.71 -20.77
N ALA A 279 -5.22 -0.15 -21.95
CA ALA A 279 -3.90 -0.17 -22.60
C ALA A 279 -2.84 0.57 -21.75
N GLY A 280 -3.20 1.74 -21.19
CA GLY A 280 -2.32 2.48 -20.30
C GLY A 280 -1.91 1.69 -19.06
N LEU A 281 -2.86 1.09 -18.35
CA LEU A 281 -2.60 0.26 -17.17
C LEU A 281 -1.77 -0.99 -17.50
N LEU A 282 -2.04 -1.66 -18.64
CA LEU A 282 -1.25 -2.80 -19.11
C LEU A 282 0.19 -2.39 -19.40
N THR A 283 0.37 -1.30 -20.12
CA THR A 283 1.70 -0.80 -20.49
C THR A 283 2.50 -0.42 -19.25
N VAL A 284 1.92 0.41 -18.39
CA VAL A 284 2.56 0.86 -17.15
C VAL A 284 2.82 -0.33 -16.22
N GLY A 285 1.87 -1.26 -16.10
CA GLY A 285 2.01 -2.47 -15.27
C GLY A 285 3.15 -3.38 -15.74
N LEU A 286 3.21 -3.69 -17.04
CA LEU A 286 4.28 -4.52 -17.62
C LEU A 286 5.66 -3.85 -17.53
N VAL A 287 5.75 -2.55 -17.82
CA VAL A 287 7.00 -1.79 -17.68
C VAL A 287 7.45 -1.76 -16.23
N THR A 288 6.51 -1.58 -15.30
CA THR A 288 6.79 -1.61 -13.85
C THR A 288 7.34 -2.96 -13.42
N LEU A 289 6.68 -4.04 -13.82
CA LEU A 289 7.11 -5.40 -13.53
C LEU A 289 8.50 -5.71 -14.13
N PHE A 290 8.73 -5.29 -15.38
CA PHE A 290 10.02 -5.44 -16.05
C PHE A 290 11.16 -4.73 -15.31
N VAL A 291 10.96 -3.45 -14.97
CA VAL A 291 11.97 -2.67 -14.23
C VAL A 291 12.20 -3.26 -12.84
N ALA A 292 11.15 -3.66 -12.13
CA ALA A 292 11.26 -4.29 -10.82
C ALA A 292 12.06 -5.59 -10.86
N ALA A 293 11.76 -6.48 -11.83
CA ALA A 293 12.47 -7.74 -12.02
C ALA A 293 13.98 -7.50 -12.26
N LEU A 294 14.33 -6.54 -13.12
CA LEU A 294 15.73 -6.20 -13.38
C LEU A 294 16.42 -5.61 -12.15
N MET A 295 15.78 -4.67 -11.45
CA MET A 295 16.35 -4.05 -10.25
C MET A 295 16.60 -5.06 -9.13
N LEU A 296 15.73 -6.07 -8.99
CA LEU A 296 15.90 -7.16 -8.02
C LEU A 296 17.17 -7.99 -8.30
N THR A 297 17.59 -8.14 -9.55
CA THR A 297 18.80 -8.90 -9.91
C THR A 297 20.09 -8.21 -9.48
N VAL A 298 20.11 -6.88 -9.40
CA VAL A 298 21.32 -6.08 -9.17
C VAL A 298 21.37 -5.42 -7.78
N THR A 299 20.25 -5.41 -7.04
CA THR A 299 20.21 -4.76 -5.74
C THR A 299 21.05 -5.51 -4.70
N GLY A 300 21.85 -4.77 -3.94
CA GLY A 300 22.67 -5.27 -2.82
C GLY A 300 22.20 -4.80 -1.44
N ASP A 301 21.01 -4.20 -1.33
CA ASP A 301 20.44 -3.65 -0.10
C ASP A 301 19.09 -4.32 0.19
N VAL A 302 18.90 -4.81 1.43
CA VAL A 302 17.69 -5.57 1.81
C VAL A 302 16.43 -4.72 1.75
N LYS A 303 16.46 -3.45 2.19
CA LYS A 303 15.27 -2.60 2.17
C LYS A 303 14.92 -2.14 0.76
N ARG A 304 15.92 -1.89 -0.10
CA ARG A 304 15.71 -1.64 -1.53
C ARG A 304 15.16 -2.88 -2.24
N MET A 305 15.66 -4.08 -1.91
CA MET A 305 15.11 -5.34 -2.42
C MET A 305 13.62 -5.47 -2.08
N LEU A 306 13.25 -5.19 -0.83
CA LEU A 306 11.84 -5.17 -0.42
C LEU A 306 11.04 -4.08 -1.13
N ALA A 307 11.61 -2.94 -1.43
CA ALA A 307 10.95 -1.87 -2.19
C ALA A 307 10.70 -2.28 -3.65
N TYR A 308 11.68 -2.86 -4.34
CA TYR A 308 11.51 -3.33 -5.72
C TYR A 308 10.51 -4.48 -5.82
N SER A 309 10.45 -5.37 -4.82
CA SER A 309 9.41 -6.38 -4.79
C SER A 309 8.00 -5.80 -4.51
N SER A 310 7.89 -4.61 -3.86
CA SER A 310 6.60 -3.90 -3.81
C SER A 310 6.21 -3.35 -5.18
N MET A 311 7.19 -2.81 -5.91
CA MET A 311 6.99 -2.32 -7.28
C MET A 311 6.54 -3.44 -8.22
N GLU A 312 7.12 -4.66 -8.10
CA GLU A 312 6.69 -5.85 -8.81
C GLU A 312 5.20 -6.13 -8.60
N ASN A 313 4.78 -6.18 -7.34
CA ASN A 313 3.39 -6.44 -6.97
C ASN A 313 2.44 -5.32 -7.43
N MET A 314 2.86 -4.05 -7.39
CA MET A 314 2.05 -2.95 -7.94
C MET A 314 1.90 -3.06 -9.47
N GLY A 315 2.90 -3.57 -10.17
CA GLY A 315 2.81 -3.90 -11.59
C GLY A 315 1.73 -4.95 -11.87
N LEU A 316 1.69 -6.03 -11.08
CA LEU A 316 0.65 -7.07 -11.16
C LEU A 316 -0.75 -6.52 -10.85
N ILE A 317 -0.87 -5.67 -9.83
CA ILE A 317 -2.12 -5.00 -9.48
C ILE A 317 -2.62 -4.10 -10.63
N ALA A 318 -1.73 -3.38 -11.30
CA ALA A 318 -2.08 -2.58 -12.48
C ALA A 318 -2.55 -3.44 -13.65
N ILE A 319 -1.90 -4.58 -13.91
CA ILE A 319 -2.31 -5.56 -14.93
C ILE A 319 -3.69 -6.15 -14.59
N ALA A 320 -3.94 -6.50 -13.32
CA ALA A 320 -5.24 -6.99 -12.86
C ALA A 320 -6.36 -5.94 -13.04
N ALA A 321 -6.07 -4.69 -12.67
CA ALA A 321 -7.00 -3.58 -12.88
C ALA A 321 -7.32 -3.36 -14.36
N ALA A 322 -6.35 -3.54 -15.24
CA ALA A 322 -6.54 -3.46 -16.70
C ALA A 322 -7.40 -4.61 -17.24
N ALA A 323 -7.23 -5.84 -16.76
CA ALA A 323 -8.09 -6.96 -17.13
C ALA A 323 -9.55 -6.65 -16.78
N GLY A 324 -9.80 -6.10 -15.60
CA GLY A 324 -11.06 -5.48 -15.20
C GLY A 324 -12.25 -6.46 -15.10
N THR A 325 -12.03 -7.78 -15.19
CA THR A 325 -13.08 -8.78 -14.95
C THR A 325 -13.39 -8.86 -13.45
N THR A 326 -14.56 -9.39 -13.10
CA THR A 326 -14.93 -9.58 -11.68
C THR A 326 -13.87 -10.42 -10.95
N LEU A 327 -13.39 -11.49 -11.57
CA LEU A 327 -12.34 -12.34 -11.03
C LEU A 327 -11.01 -11.57 -10.86
N ALA A 328 -10.62 -10.75 -11.85
CA ALA A 328 -9.39 -9.96 -11.78
C ALA A 328 -9.42 -8.94 -10.64
N ILE A 329 -10.54 -8.26 -10.44
CA ILE A 329 -10.69 -7.28 -9.35
C ILE A 329 -10.73 -7.98 -7.98
N ALA A 330 -11.44 -9.11 -7.86
CA ALA A 330 -11.44 -9.88 -6.62
C ALA A 330 -10.03 -10.42 -6.28
N ALA A 331 -9.31 -10.96 -7.27
CA ALA A 331 -7.93 -11.41 -7.15
C ALA A 331 -6.99 -10.27 -6.73
N LEU A 332 -7.14 -9.09 -7.34
CA LEU A 332 -6.39 -7.87 -7.01
C LEU A 332 -6.60 -7.47 -5.54
N LEU A 333 -7.83 -7.50 -5.03
CA LEU A 333 -8.13 -7.12 -3.65
C LEU A 333 -7.54 -8.12 -2.64
N LEU A 334 -7.60 -9.41 -2.93
CA LEU A 334 -6.91 -10.43 -2.14
C LEU A 334 -5.39 -10.22 -2.18
N HIS A 335 -4.84 -9.91 -3.36
CA HIS A 335 -3.43 -9.63 -3.55
C HIS A 335 -2.97 -8.42 -2.72
N VAL A 336 -3.73 -7.31 -2.72
CA VAL A 336 -3.46 -6.11 -1.92
C VAL A 336 -3.40 -6.45 -0.43
N LEU A 337 -4.34 -7.24 0.07
CA LEU A 337 -4.38 -7.62 1.48
C LEU A 337 -3.21 -8.53 1.86
N ALA A 338 -2.95 -9.57 1.07
CA ALA A 338 -1.86 -10.52 1.30
C ALA A 338 -0.49 -9.83 1.22
N HIS A 339 -0.29 -8.98 0.20
CA HIS A 339 0.89 -8.14 0.04
C HIS A 339 1.10 -7.22 1.24
N GLY A 340 0.05 -6.54 1.71
CA GLY A 340 0.13 -5.62 2.84
C GLY A 340 0.63 -6.30 4.12
N VAL A 341 0.09 -7.46 4.45
CA VAL A 341 0.51 -8.23 5.64
C VAL A 341 1.92 -8.78 5.47
N GLY A 342 2.23 -9.42 4.33
CA GLY A 342 3.55 -9.98 4.04
C GLY A 342 4.66 -8.93 4.07
N LYS A 343 4.41 -7.76 3.47
CA LYS A 343 5.35 -6.62 3.50
C LYS A 343 5.57 -6.07 4.90
N THR A 344 4.52 -6.02 5.71
CA THR A 344 4.66 -5.59 7.09
C THR A 344 5.62 -6.50 7.86
N VAL A 345 5.45 -7.81 7.76
CA VAL A 345 6.36 -8.78 8.38
C VAL A 345 7.80 -8.59 7.86
N LEU A 346 7.98 -8.47 6.55
CA LEU A 346 9.31 -8.32 5.93
C LEU A 346 10.01 -7.04 6.32
N PHE A 347 9.33 -5.89 6.30
CA PHE A 347 9.96 -4.62 6.68
C PHE A 347 10.26 -4.57 8.17
N LEU A 348 9.38 -5.08 9.03
CA LEU A 348 9.64 -5.15 10.47
C LEU A 348 10.82 -6.05 10.79
N ALA A 349 10.90 -7.25 10.19
CA ALA A 349 12.04 -8.15 10.35
C ALA A 349 13.31 -7.54 9.74
N GLY A 350 13.24 -6.95 8.54
CA GLY A 350 14.34 -6.25 7.89
C GLY A 350 14.90 -5.08 8.71
N GLY A 351 14.03 -4.37 9.45
CA GLY A 351 14.45 -3.33 10.40
C GLY A 351 15.27 -3.88 11.56
N GLN A 352 14.95 -5.08 12.08
CA GLN A 352 15.74 -5.74 13.12
C GLN A 352 17.09 -6.24 12.56
N LEU A 353 17.13 -6.67 11.28
CA LEU A 353 18.38 -7.00 10.62
C LEU A 353 19.28 -5.77 10.48
N GLN A 354 18.72 -4.63 10.08
CA GLN A 354 19.44 -3.36 10.01
C GLN A 354 19.98 -2.94 11.39
N ALA A 355 19.18 -3.01 12.44
CA ALA A 355 19.59 -2.65 13.79
C ALA A 355 20.74 -3.55 14.30
N ALA A 356 20.66 -4.86 14.05
CA ALA A 356 21.64 -5.84 14.52
C ALA A 356 22.99 -5.78 13.78
N HIS A 357 23.00 -5.31 12.52
CA HIS A 357 24.22 -5.28 11.70
C HIS A 357 24.76 -3.86 11.46
N GLY A 358 24.00 -2.82 11.82
CA GLY A 358 24.35 -1.43 11.51
C GLY A 358 24.34 -1.12 10.00
N SER A 359 23.92 -2.07 9.16
CA SER A 359 23.95 -2.01 7.69
C SER A 359 22.69 -2.64 7.09
N THR A 360 22.32 -2.19 5.91
CA THR A 360 21.27 -2.81 5.08
C THR A 360 21.86 -3.57 3.89
N ALA A 361 23.21 -3.61 3.76
CA ALA A 361 23.87 -4.34 2.68
C ALA A 361 23.68 -5.85 2.86
N ILE A 362 23.18 -6.53 1.82
CA ILE A 362 22.93 -7.98 1.82
C ILE A 362 24.23 -8.77 2.10
N ALA A 363 25.38 -8.23 1.66
CA ALA A 363 26.67 -8.86 1.88
C ALA A 363 27.09 -8.93 3.36
N ASP A 364 26.62 -7.97 4.18
CA ASP A 364 26.94 -7.88 5.61
C ASP A 364 26.00 -8.74 6.47
N ILE A 365 24.84 -9.12 5.92
CA ILE A 365 23.78 -9.84 6.62
C ILE A 365 23.88 -11.33 6.29
N THR A 366 24.41 -12.13 7.21
CA THR A 366 24.57 -13.59 7.01
C THR A 366 24.20 -14.36 8.27
N GLY A 367 23.83 -15.65 8.10
CA GLY A 367 23.56 -16.57 9.21
C GLY A 367 22.37 -16.17 10.09
N VAL A 368 21.38 -15.46 9.53
CA VAL A 368 20.27 -14.88 10.30
C VAL A 368 19.49 -15.93 11.05
N VAL A 369 19.18 -17.09 10.44
CA VAL A 369 18.41 -18.17 11.08
C VAL A 369 19.20 -18.77 12.28
N GLN A 370 20.50 -18.87 12.17
CA GLN A 370 21.36 -19.38 13.25
C GLN A 370 21.44 -18.41 14.44
N ARG A 371 21.33 -17.09 14.16
CA ARG A 371 21.43 -16.02 15.17
C ARG A 371 20.10 -15.66 15.80
N SER A 372 18.98 -15.87 15.11
CA SER A 372 17.62 -15.67 15.61
C SER A 372 16.60 -16.45 14.80
N HIS A 373 16.06 -17.51 15.40
CA HIS A 373 14.96 -18.27 14.78
C HIS A 373 13.71 -17.41 14.56
N LEU A 374 13.44 -16.45 15.46
CA LEU A 374 12.29 -15.56 15.35
C LEU A 374 12.43 -14.63 14.14
N ILE A 375 13.51 -13.86 14.07
CA ILE A 375 13.70 -12.85 13.01
C ILE A 375 13.93 -13.56 11.67
N GLY A 376 14.81 -14.56 11.65
CA GLY A 376 15.09 -15.35 10.45
C GLY A 376 13.85 -16.10 9.95
N GLY A 377 13.09 -16.73 10.85
CA GLY A 377 11.84 -17.42 10.52
C GLY A 377 10.76 -16.48 10.03
N SER A 378 10.54 -15.33 10.70
CA SER A 378 9.58 -14.33 10.25
C SER A 378 9.93 -13.76 8.88
N PHE A 379 11.22 -13.46 8.64
CA PHE A 379 11.68 -12.98 7.33
C PHE A 379 11.51 -14.06 6.25
N ALA A 380 11.82 -15.32 6.56
CA ALA A 380 11.63 -16.44 5.64
C ALA A 380 10.14 -16.64 5.29
N VAL A 381 9.25 -16.63 6.30
CA VAL A 381 7.80 -16.73 6.06
C VAL A 381 7.29 -15.56 5.23
N GLY A 382 7.68 -14.32 5.58
CA GLY A 382 7.31 -13.15 4.79
C GLY A 382 7.76 -13.24 3.33
N LEU A 383 8.94 -13.82 3.07
CA LEU A 383 9.42 -14.09 1.70
C LEU A 383 8.60 -15.17 1.00
N ILE A 384 8.27 -16.27 1.67
CA ILE A 384 7.43 -17.33 1.10
C ILE A 384 6.05 -16.78 0.74
N VAL A 385 5.47 -15.89 1.58
CA VAL A 385 4.25 -15.15 1.26
C VAL A 385 4.44 -14.34 -0.01
N LEU A 386 5.51 -13.54 -0.08
CA LEU A 386 5.77 -12.61 -1.19
C LEU A 386 6.09 -13.34 -2.51
N LEU A 387 6.70 -14.52 -2.42
CA LEU A 387 7.02 -15.37 -3.58
C LEU A 387 5.80 -16.13 -4.13
N GLY A 388 4.60 -15.86 -3.61
CA GLY A 388 3.39 -16.51 -4.07
C GLY A 388 3.42 -18.03 -3.88
N LEU A 389 3.94 -18.54 -2.76
CA LEU A 389 4.01 -19.97 -2.52
C LEU A 389 2.83 -20.45 -1.63
N PRO A 390 2.27 -21.65 -1.88
CA PRO A 390 1.26 -22.24 -1.00
C PRO A 390 1.82 -22.44 0.42
N PRO A 391 1.01 -22.34 1.46
CA PRO A 391 -0.47 -22.17 1.50
C PRO A 391 -0.94 -20.71 1.60
N PHE A 392 -0.13 -19.74 1.26
CA PHE A 392 -0.43 -18.32 1.51
C PHE A 392 -1.38 -17.71 0.47
N ALA A 393 -2.15 -16.69 0.88
CA ALA A 393 -3.17 -16.02 0.07
C ALA A 393 -2.61 -15.35 -1.21
N MET A 394 -1.33 -14.97 -1.21
CA MET A 394 -0.65 -14.44 -2.39
C MET A 394 -0.69 -15.44 -3.56
N PHE A 395 -0.39 -16.72 -3.30
CA PHE A 395 -0.51 -17.79 -4.29
C PHE A 395 -1.91 -17.87 -4.89
N ALA A 396 -2.94 -17.87 -4.03
CA ALA A 396 -4.33 -17.93 -4.49
C ALA A 396 -4.71 -16.72 -5.35
N SER A 397 -4.22 -15.52 -4.98
CA SER A 397 -4.47 -14.30 -5.75
C SER A 397 -3.77 -14.30 -7.11
N GLU A 398 -2.54 -14.77 -7.19
CA GLU A 398 -1.78 -14.89 -8.45
C GLU A 398 -2.38 -15.94 -9.39
N LEU A 399 -2.81 -17.08 -8.84
CA LEU A 399 -3.50 -18.12 -9.61
C LEU A 399 -4.84 -17.59 -10.15
N ALA A 400 -5.63 -16.89 -9.34
CA ALA A 400 -6.88 -16.29 -9.78
C ALA A 400 -6.64 -15.18 -10.82
N LEU A 401 -5.56 -14.39 -10.70
CA LEU A 401 -5.16 -13.40 -11.69
C LEU A 401 -4.75 -14.06 -13.01
N ALA A 402 -4.01 -15.17 -12.95
CA ALA A 402 -3.63 -15.93 -14.16
C ALA A 402 -4.86 -16.42 -14.91
N HIS A 403 -5.85 -16.98 -14.21
CA HIS A 403 -7.15 -17.36 -14.77
C HIS A 403 -7.87 -16.16 -15.40
N ALA A 404 -7.95 -15.04 -14.66
CA ALA A 404 -8.64 -13.84 -15.15
C ALA A 404 -7.99 -13.25 -16.42
N LEU A 405 -6.65 -13.31 -16.54
CA LEU A 405 -5.93 -12.88 -17.74
C LEU A 405 -6.18 -13.81 -18.93
N ALA A 406 -6.24 -15.12 -18.70
CA ALA A 406 -6.58 -16.08 -19.72
C ALA A 406 -8.00 -15.84 -20.26
N ASP A 407 -8.98 -15.69 -19.38
CA ASP A 407 -10.39 -15.40 -19.73
C ASP A 407 -10.55 -14.06 -20.47
N ALA A 408 -9.74 -13.05 -20.08
CA ALA A 408 -9.72 -11.75 -20.73
C ALA A 408 -9.00 -11.74 -22.10
N ARG A 409 -8.55 -12.90 -22.60
CA ARG A 409 -7.74 -13.06 -23.84
C ARG A 409 -6.42 -12.30 -23.81
N LEU A 410 -5.83 -12.18 -22.61
CA LEU A 410 -4.55 -11.54 -22.35
C LEU A 410 -3.44 -12.57 -22.07
N ALA A 411 -3.49 -13.76 -22.74
CA ALA A 411 -2.53 -14.84 -22.53
C ALA A 411 -1.07 -14.40 -22.76
N TRP A 412 -0.83 -13.50 -23.72
CA TRP A 412 0.51 -12.96 -23.96
C TRP A 412 1.02 -12.10 -22.78
N VAL A 413 0.11 -11.33 -22.10
CA VAL A 413 0.43 -10.57 -20.89
C VAL A 413 0.76 -11.53 -19.75
N LEU A 414 -0.02 -12.60 -19.61
CA LEU A 414 0.24 -13.65 -18.63
C LEU A 414 1.63 -14.27 -18.85
N GLY A 415 1.97 -14.65 -20.10
CA GLY A 415 3.30 -15.20 -20.42
C GLY A 415 4.44 -14.26 -20.08
N ALA A 416 4.31 -12.97 -20.44
CA ALA A 416 5.28 -11.94 -20.12
C ALA A 416 5.41 -11.72 -18.59
N ALA A 417 4.29 -11.64 -17.87
CA ALA A 417 4.28 -11.48 -16.41
C ALA A 417 4.93 -12.68 -15.71
N MET A 418 4.59 -13.90 -16.08
CA MET A 418 5.18 -15.12 -15.51
C MET A 418 6.70 -15.18 -15.71
N LEU A 419 7.20 -14.78 -16.88
CA LEU A 419 8.65 -14.70 -17.13
C LEU A 419 9.33 -13.71 -16.20
N LEU A 420 8.74 -12.52 -16.05
CA LEU A 420 9.29 -11.45 -15.20
C LEU A 420 9.22 -11.81 -13.71
N ILE A 421 8.12 -12.43 -13.27
CA ILE A 421 7.99 -12.96 -11.91
C ILE A 421 9.04 -14.04 -11.64
N ALA A 422 9.30 -14.94 -12.60
CA ALA A 422 10.33 -15.98 -12.45
C ALA A 422 11.74 -15.38 -12.27
N ILE A 423 12.06 -14.29 -12.98
CA ILE A 423 13.32 -13.55 -12.81
C ILE A 423 13.39 -12.91 -11.41
N ALA A 424 12.32 -12.24 -10.98
CA ALA A 424 12.23 -11.63 -9.66
C ALA A 424 12.33 -12.68 -8.54
N PHE A 425 11.61 -13.79 -8.68
CA PHE A 425 11.66 -14.94 -7.78
C PHE A 425 13.09 -15.46 -7.60
N ALA A 426 13.80 -15.73 -8.70
CA ALA A 426 15.17 -16.22 -8.66
C ALA A 426 16.11 -15.24 -7.95
N ALA A 427 15.94 -13.93 -8.18
CA ALA A 427 16.72 -12.89 -7.53
C ALA A 427 16.44 -12.80 -6.02
N LEU A 428 15.15 -12.83 -5.63
CA LEU A 428 14.73 -12.81 -4.23
C LEU A 428 15.23 -14.04 -3.46
N VAL A 429 15.05 -15.24 -4.02
CA VAL A 429 15.51 -16.49 -3.41
C VAL A 429 17.04 -16.50 -3.25
N ARG A 430 17.78 -16.08 -4.29
CA ARG A 430 19.24 -15.98 -4.23
C ARG A 430 19.72 -15.07 -3.10
N ASN A 431 19.15 -13.87 -2.98
CA ASN A 431 19.55 -12.90 -1.96
C ASN A 431 19.12 -13.36 -0.56
N ALA A 432 17.89 -13.86 -0.43
CA ALA A 432 17.37 -14.37 0.83
C ALA A 432 18.14 -15.58 1.37
N SER A 433 18.47 -16.54 0.51
CA SER A 433 19.23 -17.74 0.94
C SER A 433 20.62 -17.37 1.45
N ARG A 434 21.29 -16.38 0.83
CA ARG A 434 22.58 -15.86 1.32
C ARG A 434 22.48 -15.27 2.71
N MET A 435 21.44 -14.44 2.95
CA MET A 435 21.24 -13.79 4.25
C MET A 435 20.81 -14.79 5.33
N LEU A 436 19.83 -15.65 5.02
CA LEU A 436 19.22 -16.53 6.01
C LEU A 436 20.10 -17.75 6.34
N LEU A 437 20.68 -18.39 5.32
CA LEU A 437 21.35 -19.68 5.40
C LEU A 437 22.88 -19.60 5.27
N GLY A 438 23.41 -18.40 4.96
CA GLY A 438 24.86 -18.19 4.90
C GLY A 438 25.54 -18.48 6.25
N PRO A 439 26.87 -18.68 6.26
CA PRO A 439 27.61 -18.95 7.50
C PRO A 439 27.54 -17.74 8.43
N ALA A 440 27.15 -17.97 9.70
CA ALA A 440 27.25 -16.94 10.73
C ALA A 440 28.72 -16.76 11.12
N ALA A 441 29.19 -15.53 11.34
CA ALA A 441 30.50 -15.30 11.94
C ALA A 441 30.54 -15.92 13.33
N ALA A 442 31.63 -16.63 13.67
CA ALA A 442 31.73 -17.45 14.88
C ALA A 442 31.50 -16.67 16.20
N ALA A 443 31.73 -15.36 16.21
CA ALA A 443 31.53 -14.47 17.37
C ALA A 443 30.34 -13.52 17.23
N ALA A 444 29.43 -13.73 16.24
CA ALA A 444 28.33 -12.81 16.04
C ALA A 444 27.28 -12.94 17.16
N PRO A 445 26.84 -11.83 17.80
CA PRO A 445 25.87 -11.88 18.87
C PRO A 445 24.48 -12.30 18.35
N PRO A 446 23.62 -12.87 19.22
CA PRO A 446 22.21 -13.12 18.86
C PRO A 446 21.51 -11.85 18.40
N ILE A 447 20.61 -11.98 17.41
CA ILE A 447 19.75 -10.88 16.98
C ILE A 447 18.52 -10.88 17.89
N THR A 448 18.37 -9.83 18.67
CA THR A 448 17.25 -9.63 19.59
C THR A 448 16.27 -8.61 19.02
N ALA A 449 15.00 -8.69 19.40
CA ALA A 449 13.98 -7.70 19.03
C ALA A 449 13.19 -7.28 20.28
N PRO A 450 12.74 -6.03 20.36
CA PRO A 450 11.83 -5.60 21.40
C PRO A 450 10.55 -6.47 21.42
N THR A 451 9.95 -6.64 22.60
CA THR A 451 8.78 -7.50 22.78
C THR A 451 7.59 -7.10 21.89
N THR A 452 7.38 -5.80 21.68
CA THR A 452 6.31 -5.28 20.81
C THR A 452 6.56 -5.59 19.34
N VAL A 453 7.82 -5.56 18.87
CA VAL A 453 8.20 -5.97 17.52
C VAL A 453 8.02 -7.49 17.37
N THR A 454 8.46 -8.25 18.36
CA THR A 454 8.27 -9.71 18.42
C THR A 454 6.79 -10.08 18.30
N ALA A 455 5.93 -9.47 19.12
CA ALA A 455 4.49 -9.71 19.08
C ALA A 455 3.87 -9.33 17.74
N ALA A 456 4.24 -8.17 17.18
CA ALA A 456 3.75 -7.74 15.86
C ALA A 456 4.18 -8.71 14.73
N LEU A 457 5.42 -9.22 14.78
CA LEU A 457 5.91 -10.22 13.82
C LEU A 457 5.12 -11.54 13.94
N LEU A 458 4.94 -12.06 15.15
CA LEU A 458 4.19 -13.31 15.36
C LEU A 458 2.74 -13.20 14.91
N VAL A 459 2.06 -12.08 15.25
CA VAL A 459 0.69 -11.83 14.80
C VAL A 459 0.63 -11.63 13.28
N GLY A 460 1.59 -10.94 12.68
CA GLY A 460 1.67 -10.76 11.23
C GLY A 460 1.88 -12.08 10.48
N VAL A 461 2.76 -12.95 10.99
CA VAL A 461 2.95 -14.30 10.46
C VAL A 461 1.67 -15.14 10.60
N ALA A 462 1.04 -15.12 11.77
CA ALA A 462 -0.22 -15.81 12.00
C ALA A 462 -1.34 -15.30 11.07
N ALA A 463 -1.44 -13.98 10.90
CA ALA A 463 -2.40 -13.38 9.97
C ALA A 463 -2.15 -13.82 8.51
N SER A 464 -0.88 -13.91 8.07
CA SER A 464 -0.54 -14.41 6.74
C SER A 464 -0.97 -15.87 6.53
N ILE A 465 -0.79 -16.72 7.55
CA ILE A 465 -1.21 -18.13 7.51
C ILE A 465 -2.74 -18.22 7.48
N VAL A 466 -3.43 -17.49 8.38
CA VAL A 466 -4.90 -17.48 8.46
C VAL A 466 -5.50 -17.03 7.13
N LEU A 467 -4.99 -15.95 6.53
CA LEU A 467 -5.45 -15.48 5.23
C LEU A 467 -5.26 -16.52 4.12
N GLY A 468 -4.18 -17.30 4.17
CA GLY A 468 -3.92 -18.35 3.19
C GLY A 468 -4.89 -19.52 3.29
N VAL A 469 -5.26 -19.90 4.51
CA VAL A 469 -6.13 -21.06 4.77
C VAL A 469 -7.61 -20.69 4.73
N THR A 470 -7.99 -19.47 5.14
CA THR A 470 -9.39 -19.07 5.38
C THR A 470 -9.80 -17.77 4.70
N ALA A 471 -9.21 -17.44 3.53
CA ALA A 471 -9.61 -16.25 2.78
C ALA A 471 -11.08 -16.28 2.28
N GLY A 472 -11.73 -17.44 2.32
CA GLY A 472 -13.13 -17.64 1.93
C GLY A 472 -14.12 -16.59 2.44
N PRO A 473 -14.13 -16.22 3.72
CA PRO A 473 -15.04 -15.18 4.25
C PRO A 473 -14.90 -13.81 3.61
N LEU A 474 -13.75 -13.50 2.97
CA LEU A 474 -13.50 -12.23 2.29
C LEU A 474 -13.85 -12.28 0.80
N THR A 475 -14.08 -13.46 0.23
CA THR A 475 -14.40 -13.60 -1.21
C THR A 475 -15.69 -12.90 -1.59
N ASP A 476 -16.71 -12.95 -0.73
CA ASP A 476 -17.98 -12.26 -0.94
C ASP A 476 -17.78 -10.73 -0.93
N LEU A 477 -16.97 -10.22 -0.04
CA LEU A 477 -16.62 -8.78 0.01
C LEU A 477 -15.88 -8.37 -1.27
N PHE A 478 -14.91 -9.15 -1.73
CA PHE A 478 -14.13 -8.84 -2.94
C PHE A 478 -14.97 -8.95 -4.22
N SER A 479 -15.83 -9.95 -4.31
CA SER A 479 -16.76 -10.11 -5.43
C SER A 479 -17.82 -8.99 -5.45
N THR A 480 -18.29 -8.57 -4.29
CA THR A 480 -19.20 -7.41 -4.14
C THR A 480 -18.52 -6.13 -4.62
N ALA A 481 -17.25 -5.90 -4.22
CA ALA A 481 -16.48 -4.75 -4.68
C ALA A 481 -16.31 -4.74 -6.21
N ALA A 482 -16.02 -5.90 -6.79
CA ALA A 482 -15.90 -6.04 -8.24
C ALA A 482 -17.22 -5.79 -8.95
N GLY A 483 -18.35 -6.27 -8.40
CA GLY A 483 -19.70 -6.01 -8.90
C GLY A 483 -20.07 -4.52 -8.84
N GLN A 484 -19.81 -3.85 -7.72
CA GLN A 484 -20.07 -2.41 -7.55
C GLN A 484 -19.27 -1.54 -8.53
N LEU A 485 -18.03 -1.93 -8.85
CA LEU A 485 -17.19 -1.26 -9.85
C LEU A 485 -17.66 -1.57 -11.28
N GLY A 486 -18.14 -2.80 -11.52
CA GLY A 486 -18.68 -3.22 -12.81
C GLY A 486 -20.00 -2.52 -13.19
N ALA A 487 -20.82 -2.15 -12.20
CA ALA A 487 -22.07 -1.40 -12.41
C ALA A 487 -21.84 0.05 -12.87
N LEU A 488 -20.59 0.54 -12.83
CA LEU A 488 -20.19 1.85 -13.38
C LEU A 488 -19.75 1.75 -14.86
N ARG A 489 -19.89 0.59 -15.49
CA ARG A 489 -19.61 0.33 -16.92
C ARG A 489 -20.92 0.40 -17.75
#